data_d27796fa7c198422c0312599242f9ab0
#
_entry.id   d27796fa7c198422c0312599242f9ab0
#
_cell.length_a   1.000
_cell.length_b   1.000
_cell.length_c   1.000
_cell.angle_alpha   90.00
_cell.angle_beta   90.00
_cell.angle_gamma   90.00
#
_symmetry.space_group_name_H-M   'P 1'
#
loop_
_entity.id
_entity.type
_entity.pdbx_description
1 polymer ?
#
loop_
_entity_poly.entity_id
_entity_poly.type
_entity_poly.pdbx_seq_one_letter_code
_entity_poly.pdbx_strand_id
1 'polypeptide(L)'
;LHPSAVGVKAEIEALQNGIASLYPDINGLPELKKEASNFIKAFINVDLSPEGCVPVTGSMQGTFASFLTCSQCDEKKDTILFIDPGFPVQKQQLVVMGQKFETFDVYDYRGEKLKEKLESYLKKGNISAIIYSNPNNPSWICLKEEELRIIGELATLYDVIVLEDL
;
A
#
# COMPACT_ATOMS: atom_id res chain seq x y z
N LEU A 1 19.91 13.60 3.13
CA LEU A 1 19.41 14.04 4.44
C LEU A 1 20.09 13.25 5.52
N HIS A 2 20.45 13.89 6.61
CA HIS A 2 20.96 13.21 7.80
C HIS A 2 19.78 12.68 8.63
N PRO A 3 19.95 11.53 9.32
CA PRO A 3 18.94 11.04 10.24
C PRO A 3 18.72 12.03 11.39
N SER A 4 17.54 11.99 12.00
CA SER A 4 17.21 12.81 13.16
C SER A 4 18.16 12.53 14.32
N ALA A 5 18.78 13.54 14.91
CA ALA A 5 19.65 13.36 16.08
C ALA A 5 18.92 12.73 17.27
N VAL A 6 17.63 13.04 17.44
CA VAL A 6 16.78 12.43 18.48
C VAL A 6 16.57 10.94 18.19
N GLY A 7 16.31 10.59 16.94
CA GLY A 7 16.14 9.17 16.51
C GLY A 7 17.41 8.37 16.73
N VAL A 8 18.57 8.89 16.29
CA VAL A 8 19.87 8.24 16.49
C VAL A 8 20.16 7.99 17.97
N LYS A 9 19.90 9.00 18.82
CA LYS A 9 20.08 8.86 20.26
C LYS A 9 19.18 7.76 20.85
N ALA A 10 17.90 7.75 20.48
CA ALA A 10 16.96 6.75 20.97
C ALA A 10 17.34 5.32 20.53
N GLU A 11 17.84 5.16 19.30
CA GLU A 11 18.34 3.86 18.82
C GLU A 11 19.54 3.38 19.60
N ILE A 12 20.53 4.26 19.87
CA ILE A 12 21.70 3.92 20.68
C ILE A 12 21.27 3.50 22.09
N GLU A 13 20.37 4.25 22.72
CA GLU A 13 19.85 3.93 24.05
C GLU A 13 19.12 2.59 24.07
N ALA A 14 18.31 2.28 23.07
CA ALA A 14 17.61 1.01 22.94
C ALA A 14 18.58 -0.17 22.80
N LEU A 15 19.63 -0.03 21.99
CA LEU A 15 20.68 -1.05 21.85
C LEU A 15 21.44 -1.28 23.15
N GLN A 16 21.81 -0.21 23.86
CA GLN A 16 22.47 -0.31 25.17
C GLN A 16 21.60 -0.98 26.24
N ASN A 17 20.28 -0.82 26.12
CA ASN A 17 19.29 -1.46 26.99
C ASN A 17 18.93 -2.90 26.56
N GLY A 18 19.62 -3.45 25.56
CA GLY A 18 19.50 -4.85 25.17
C GLY A 18 18.35 -5.19 24.25
N ILE A 19 17.77 -4.21 23.55
CA ILE A 19 16.65 -4.45 22.59
C ILE A 19 16.97 -5.53 21.56
N ALA A 20 18.24 -5.62 21.13
CA ALA A 20 18.71 -6.59 20.15
C ALA A 20 18.69 -8.05 20.67
N SER A 21 18.53 -8.24 21.97
CA SER A 21 18.44 -9.57 22.61
C SER A 21 17.00 -10.02 22.83
N LEU A 22 16.01 -9.18 22.51
CA LEU A 22 14.60 -9.49 22.68
C LEU A 22 14.03 -10.08 21.39
N TYR A 23 13.12 -11.03 21.57
CA TYR A 23 12.32 -11.56 20.45
C TYR A 23 11.05 -10.70 20.32
N PRO A 24 10.86 -9.98 19.21
CA PRO A 24 9.69 -9.13 19.08
C PRO A 24 8.42 -9.98 18.85
N ASP A 25 7.27 -9.40 19.13
CA ASP A 25 5.99 -9.96 18.70
C ASP A 25 5.93 -10.09 17.18
N ILE A 26 5.26 -11.14 16.71
CA ILE A 26 5.13 -11.44 15.27
C ILE A 26 4.53 -10.24 14.51
N ASN A 27 3.60 -9.52 15.14
CA ASN A 27 2.92 -8.37 14.55
C ASN A 27 3.63 -7.02 14.81
N GLY A 28 4.86 -7.05 15.34
CA GLY A 28 5.65 -5.86 15.67
C GLY A 28 5.46 -5.37 17.10
N LEU A 29 6.35 -4.48 17.53
CA LEU A 29 6.34 -3.91 18.88
C LEU A 29 5.10 -3.03 19.08
N PRO A 30 4.34 -3.21 20.19
CA PRO A 30 3.14 -2.41 20.47
C PRO A 30 3.38 -0.89 20.46
N GLU A 31 4.53 -0.46 21.00
CA GLU A 31 4.92 0.93 21.04
C GLU A 31 5.11 1.51 19.64
N LEU A 32 5.78 0.78 18.74
CA LEU A 32 5.98 1.19 17.35
C LEU A 32 4.64 1.30 16.61
N LYS A 33 3.76 0.34 16.79
CA LYS A 33 2.42 0.32 16.17
C LYS A 33 1.57 1.51 16.64
N LYS A 34 1.64 1.84 17.94
CA LYS A 34 0.97 3.00 18.51
C LYS A 34 1.49 4.31 17.89
N GLU A 35 2.81 4.46 17.81
CA GLU A 35 3.39 5.68 17.23
C GLU A 35 3.17 5.75 15.72
N ALA A 36 3.10 4.65 15.00
CA ALA A 36 2.69 4.62 13.59
C ALA A 36 1.23 5.10 13.43
N SER A 37 0.32 4.67 14.28
CA SER A 37 -1.07 5.15 14.32
C SER A 37 -1.13 6.66 14.59
N ASN A 38 -0.38 7.17 15.58
CA ASN A 38 -0.28 8.58 15.89
C ASN A 38 0.27 9.40 14.72
N PHE A 39 1.29 8.89 14.05
CA PHE A 39 1.88 9.52 12.87
C PHE A 39 0.87 9.64 11.72
N ILE A 40 0.17 8.56 11.39
CA ILE A 40 -0.86 8.54 10.36
C ILE A 40 -1.97 9.54 10.69
N LYS A 41 -2.42 9.58 11.94
CA LYS A 41 -3.40 10.57 12.38
C LYS A 41 -2.90 12.01 12.21
N ALA A 42 -1.66 12.27 12.59
CA ALA A 42 -1.09 13.62 12.53
C ALA A 42 -0.87 14.13 11.09
N PHE A 43 -0.46 13.26 10.16
CA PHE A 43 -0.06 13.66 8.80
C PHE A 43 -1.16 13.53 7.76
N ILE A 44 -2.01 12.53 7.86
CA ILE A 44 -3.06 12.28 6.85
C ILE A 44 -4.47 12.25 7.45
N ASN A 45 -4.59 12.54 8.75
CA ASN A 45 -5.86 12.63 9.48
C ASN A 45 -6.75 11.38 9.38
N VAL A 46 -6.14 10.20 9.28
CA VAL A 46 -6.84 8.91 9.29
C VAL A 46 -6.75 8.32 10.69
N ASP A 47 -7.89 7.91 11.25
CA ASP A 47 -7.95 7.18 12.51
C ASP A 47 -7.71 5.69 12.22
N LEU A 48 -6.53 5.20 12.60
CA LEU A 48 -6.14 3.82 12.43
C LEU A 48 -5.85 3.19 13.79
N SER A 49 -6.43 2.02 14.06
CA SER A 49 -6.07 1.27 15.26
C SER A 49 -4.62 0.78 15.21
N PRO A 50 -3.86 0.83 16.32
CA PRO A 50 -2.52 0.22 16.38
C PRO A 50 -2.50 -1.25 15.94
N GLU A 51 -3.54 -2.01 16.21
CA GLU A 51 -3.66 -3.41 15.78
C GLU A 51 -3.66 -3.57 14.26
N GLY A 52 -4.13 -2.56 13.52
CA GLY A 52 -4.10 -2.50 12.06
C GLY A 52 -2.73 -2.13 11.49
N CYS A 53 -1.75 -1.74 12.32
CA CYS A 53 -0.39 -1.43 11.88
C CYS A 53 0.47 -2.69 11.88
N VAL A 54 1.10 -2.98 10.76
CA VAL A 54 2.07 -4.08 10.63
C VAL A 54 3.40 -3.50 10.19
N PRO A 55 4.40 -3.39 11.09
CA PRO A 55 5.73 -2.92 10.73
C PRO A 55 6.41 -3.86 9.74
N VAL A 56 7.03 -3.27 8.72
CA VAL A 56 7.75 -3.98 7.67
C VAL A 56 9.12 -3.36 7.42
N THR A 57 10.04 -4.12 6.81
CA THR A 57 11.34 -3.61 6.39
C THR A 57 11.20 -2.87 5.06
N GLY A 58 10.68 -1.65 5.14
CA GLY A 58 10.40 -0.80 3.98
C GLY A 58 9.17 -1.23 3.18
N SER A 59 8.69 -0.32 2.31
CA SER A 59 7.50 -0.53 1.46
C SER A 59 7.62 -1.73 0.53
N MET A 60 8.85 -2.10 0.14
CA MET A 60 9.11 -3.28 -0.69
C MET A 60 8.66 -4.59 -0.04
N GLN A 61 8.88 -4.77 1.25
CA GLN A 61 8.37 -5.94 1.98
C GLN A 61 6.84 -5.83 2.12
N GLY A 62 6.34 -4.62 2.40
CA GLY A 62 4.91 -4.37 2.52
C GLY A 62 4.16 -4.73 1.25
N THR A 63 4.61 -4.25 0.09
CA THR A 63 3.98 -4.55 -1.20
C THR A 63 4.09 -6.04 -1.57
N PHE A 64 5.24 -6.67 -1.32
CA PHE A 64 5.42 -8.10 -1.55
C PHE A 64 4.41 -8.93 -0.74
N ALA A 65 4.31 -8.67 0.56
CA ALA A 65 3.37 -9.38 1.44
C ALA A 65 1.91 -9.11 1.05
N SER A 66 1.57 -7.86 0.72
CA SER A 66 0.23 -7.48 0.28
C SER A 66 -0.16 -8.17 -1.02
N PHE A 67 0.72 -8.20 -2.01
CA PHE A 67 0.45 -8.87 -3.28
C PHE A 67 0.27 -10.38 -3.11
N LEU A 68 1.14 -11.02 -2.33
CA LEU A 68 1.01 -12.44 -2.03
C LEU A 68 -0.33 -12.75 -1.36
N THR A 69 -0.72 -11.93 -0.39
CA THR A 69 -1.98 -12.10 0.32
C THR A 69 -3.17 -11.86 -0.61
N CYS A 70 -3.21 -10.70 -1.28
CA CYS A 70 -4.34 -10.34 -2.16
C CYS A 70 -4.55 -11.31 -3.31
N SER A 71 -3.46 -11.87 -3.87
CA SER A 71 -3.57 -12.83 -4.98
C SER A 71 -4.03 -14.22 -4.54
N GLN A 72 -4.14 -14.49 -3.24
CA GLN A 72 -4.51 -15.79 -2.68
C GLN A 72 -5.77 -15.75 -1.80
N CYS A 73 -6.31 -14.58 -1.49
CA CYS A 73 -7.50 -14.43 -0.65
C CYS A 73 -8.78 -15.00 -1.29
N ASP A 74 -8.88 -14.96 -2.61
CA ASP A 74 -10.03 -15.45 -3.36
C ASP A 74 -9.54 -16.17 -4.61
N GLU A 75 -9.86 -17.45 -4.76
CA GLU A 75 -9.46 -18.27 -5.91
C GLU A 75 -9.94 -17.72 -7.26
N LYS A 76 -11.00 -16.92 -7.27
CA LYS A 76 -11.55 -16.29 -8.48
C LYS A 76 -10.88 -14.97 -8.82
N LYS A 77 -10.24 -14.31 -7.82
CA LYS A 77 -9.64 -12.99 -7.94
C LYS A 77 -8.11 -13.09 -7.78
N ASP A 78 -7.43 -13.44 -8.84
CA ASP A 78 -5.99 -13.74 -8.84
C ASP A 78 -5.12 -12.67 -9.50
N THR A 79 -5.71 -11.53 -9.85
CA THR A 79 -5.06 -10.49 -10.64
C THR A 79 -4.98 -9.17 -9.89
N ILE A 80 -3.80 -8.55 -9.85
CA ILE A 80 -3.58 -7.21 -9.29
C ILE A 80 -3.69 -6.17 -10.42
N LEU A 81 -4.49 -5.13 -10.23
CA LEU A 81 -4.63 -4.03 -11.21
C LEU A 81 -3.76 -2.84 -10.79
N PHE A 82 -2.85 -2.43 -11.66
CA PHE A 82 -2.02 -1.23 -11.47
C PHE A 82 -2.63 -0.03 -12.19
N ILE A 83 -2.76 1.07 -11.45
CA ILE A 83 -2.99 2.39 -12.04
C ILE A 83 -1.62 3.04 -12.24
N ASP A 84 -1.13 2.98 -13.47
CA ASP A 84 0.18 3.51 -13.84
C ASP A 84 0.13 5.04 -14.13
N PRO A 85 1.31 5.69 -14.12
CA PRO A 85 2.64 5.16 -13.83
C PRO A 85 2.81 4.79 -12.36
N GLY A 86 3.69 3.83 -12.07
CA GLY A 86 3.97 3.35 -10.74
C GLY A 86 5.41 2.87 -10.58
N PHE A 87 5.77 2.45 -9.38
CA PHE A 87 7.11 1.96 -9.10
C PHE A 87 7.35 0.59 -9.76
N PRO A 88 8.30 0.49 -10.72
CA PRO A 88 8.38 -0.68 -11.60
C PRO A 88 8.73 -1.99 -10.88
N VAL A 89 9.39 -1.90 -9.72
CA VAL A 89 9.80 -3.08 -8.94
C VAL A 89 8.60 -3.85 -8.39
N GLN A 90 7.48 -3.18 -8.14
CA GLN A 90 6.25 -3.82 -7.68
C GLN A 90 5.71 -4.85 -8.70
N LYS A 91 5.74 -4.52 -9.98
CA LYS A 91 5.37 -5.48 -11.05
C LYS A 91 6.35 -6.64 -11.15
N GLN A 92 7.65 -6.37 -10.93
CA GLN A 92 8.66 -7.42 -10.90
C GLN A 92 8.43 -8.39 -9.74
N GLN A 93 7.96 -7.91 -8.58
CA GLN A 93 7.59 -8.79 -7.47
C GLN A 93 6.51 -9.80 -7.91
N LEU A 94 5.47 -9.35 -8.62
CA LEU A 94 4.41 -10.24 -9.13
C LEU A 94 4.95 -11.24 -10.14
N VAL A 95 5.81 -10.80 -11.06
CA VAL A 95 6.46 -11.71 -12.03
C VAL A 95 7.25 -12.81 -11.32
N VAL A 96 8.05 -12.45 -10.31
CA VAL A 96 8.84 -13.43 -9.54
C VAL A 96 7.95 -14.39 -8.77
N MET A 97 6.81 -13.93 -8.27
CA MET A 97 5.83 -14.77 -7.57
C MET A 97 4.96 -15.62 -8.52
N GLY A 98 5.06 -15.41 -9.84
CA GLY A 98 4.18 -16.07 -10.81
C GLY A 98 2.73 -15.58 -10.76
N GLN A 99 2.51 -14.37 -10.21
CA GLN A 99 1.18 -13.78 -10.06
C GLN A 99 0.79 -12.92 -11.28
N LYS A 100 -0.51 -12.80 -11.51
CA LYS A 100 -1.05 -12.04 -12.63
C LYS A 100 -1.22 -10.57 -12.26
N PHE A 101 -1.01 -9.71 -13.26
CA PHE A 101 -1.39 -8.30 -13.13
C PHE A 101 -1.88 -7.74 -14.45
N GLU A 102 -2.71 -6.72 -14.36
CA GLU A 102 -3.14 -5.86 -15.46
C GLU A 102 -2.78 -4.41 -15.13
N THR A 103 -2.74 -3.54 -16.13
CA THR A 103 -2.32 -2.16 -15.95
C THR A 103 -3.01 -1.23 -16.93
N PHE A 104 -3.20 0.03 -16.54
CA PHE A 104 -3.55 1.13 -17.44
C PHE A 104 -2.91 2.44 -16.97
N ASP A 105 -2.65 3.36 -17.89
CA ASP A 105 -2.07 4.65 -17.59
C ASP A 105 -3.16 5.66 -17.22
N VAL A 106 -3.03 6.27 -16.03
CA VAL A 106 -3.99 7.25 -15.52
C VAL A 106 -4.01 8.56 -16.32
N TYR A 107 -2.95 8.87 -17.06
CA TYR A 107 -2.90 10.07 -17.90
C TYR A 107 -4.01 10.13 -18.95
N ASP A 108 -4.37 8.97 -19.50
CA ASP A 108 -5.40 8.86 -20.53
C ASP A 108 -6.81 8.82 -19.93
N TYR A 109 -6.90 8.55 -18.61
CA TYR A 109 -8.16 8.28 -17.93
C TYR A 109 -8.29 9.09 -16.64
N ARG A 110 -8.55 10.41 -16.76
CA ARG A 110 -8.77 11.31 -15.62
C ARG A 110 -10.27 11.60 -15.44
N GLY A 111 -10.67 11.90 -14.19
CA GLY A 111 -12.08 12.23 -13.87
C GLY A 111 -13.03 11.08 -14.21
N GLU A 112 -14.14 11.37 -14.87
CA GLU A 112 -15.16 10.37 -15.23
C GLU A 112 -14.63 9.23 -16.11
N LYS A 113 -13.64 9.49 -16.95
CA LYS A 113 -13.00 8.43 -17.74
C LYS A 113 -12.31 7.36 -16.87
N LEU A 114 -11.85 7.75 -15.68
CA LEU A 114 -11.26 6.81 -14.71
C LEU A 114 -12.30 5.78 -14.27
N LYS A 115 -13.53 6.23 -14.02
CA LYS A 115 -14.63 5.36 -13.62
C LYS A 115 -14.91 4.29 -14.66
N GLU A 116 -15.14 4.71 -15.91
CA GLU A 116 -15.41 3.78 -17.02
C GLU A 116 -14.25 2.78 -17.21
N LYS A 117 -13.02 3.29 -17.18
CA LYS A 117 -11.83 2.46 -17.37
C LYS A 117 -11.66 1.44 -16.25
N LEU A 118 -11.73 1.88 -15.01
CA LEU A 118 -11.58 1.01 -13.83
C LEU A 118 -12.69 -0.04 -13.82
N GLU A 119 -13.93 0.36 -14.03
CA GLU A 119 -15.07 -0.55 -14.08
C GLU A 119 -14.94 -1.61 -15.18
N SER A 120 -14.32 -1.27 -16.33
CA SER A 120 -14.08 -2.23 -17.42
C SER A 120 -13.15 -3.38 -17.02
N TYR A 121 -12.26 -3.17 -16.05
CA TYR A 121 -11.45 -4.22 -15.46
C TYR A 121 -12.22 -5.00 -14.38
N LEU A 122 -12.88 -4.28 -13.48
CA LEU A 122 -13.54 -4.89 -12.32
C LEU A 122 -14.71 -5.80 -12.70
N LYS A 123 -15.43 -5.48 -13.76
CA LYS A 123 -16.51 -6.32 -14.33
C LYS A 123 -16.04 -7.71 -14.80
N LYS A 124 -14.74 -7.91 -15.02
CA LYS A 124 -14.19 -9.23 -15.36
C LYS A 124 -14.27 -10.21 -14.18
N GLY A 125 -14.34 -9.70 -12.95
CA GLY A 125 -14.47 -10.48 -11.73
C GLY A 125 -13.19 -11.19 -11.25
N ASN A 126 -12.03 -10.90 -11.86
CA ASN A 126 -10.75 -11.52 -11.53
C ASN A 126 -9.78 -10.61 -10.77
N ILE A 127 -10.13 -9.33 -10.56
CA ILE A 127 -9.27 -8.38 -9.85
C ILE A 127 -9.42 -8.57 -8.34
N SER A 128 -8.31 -8.83 -7.66
CA SER A 128 -8.25 -8.96 -6.19
C SER A 128 -7.89 -7.65 -5.51
N ALA A 129 -6.99 -6.87 -6.12
CA ALA A 129 -6.59 -5.59 -5.58
C ALA A 129 -6.29 -4.57 -6.68
N ILE A 130 -6.44 -3.29 -6.34
CA ILE A 130 -6.00 -2.13 -7.13
C ILE A 130 -4.83 -1.51 -6.39
N ILE A 131 -3.74 -1.18 -7.10
CA ILE A 131 -2.63 -0.45 -6.52
C ILE A 131 -2.33 0.84 -7.29
N TYR A 132 -2.04 1.90 -6.55
CA TYR A 132 -1.55 3.17 -7.06
C TYR A 132 -0.67 3.87 -6.02
N SER A 133 0.15 4.84 -6.44
CA SER A 133 0.82 5.76 -5.51
C SER A 133 0.25 7.17 -5.64
N ASN A 134 0.12 7.88 -4.51
CA ASN A 134 -0.45 9.22 -4.47
C ASN A 134 0.12 10.06 -3.29
N PRO A 135 0.95 11.07 -3.55
CA PRO A 135 1.42 11.56 -4.85
C PRO A 135 2.21 10.51 -5.61
N ASN A 136 2.04 10.49 -6.93
CA ASN A 136 2.59 9.42 -7.75
C ASN A 136 4.12 9.50 -7.90
N ASN A 137 4.79 8.38 -7.71
CA ASN A 137 6.19 8.18 -8.04
C ASN A 137 6.30 7.35 -9.34
N PRO A 138 6.92 7.84 -10.44
CA PRO A 138 7.76 9.04 -10.52
C PRO A 138 7.09 10.27 -11.13
N SER A 139 5.81 10.23 -11.47
CA SER A 139 5.18 11.23 -12.33
C SER A 139 4.74 12.51 -11.62
N TRP A 140 4.72 12.54 -10.28
CA TRP A 140 4.21 13.65 -9.47
C TRP A 140 2.71 13.94 -9.66
N ILE A 141 1.97 13.10 -10.36
CA ILE A 141 0.52 13.24 -10.45
C ILE A 141 -0.08 13.04 -9.06
N CYS A 142 -1.00 13.94 -8.71
CA CYS A 142 -1.91 13.72 -7.60
C CYS A 142 -3.29 13.37 -8.16
N LEU A 143 -3.89 12.33 -7.62
CA LEU A 143 -5.29 12.02 -7.83
C LEU A 143 -6.14 13.05 -7.10
N LYS A 144 -7.21 13.50 -7.73
CA LYS A 144 -8.17 14.40 -7.12
C LYS A 144 -9.08 13.64 -6.16
N GLU A 145 -9.69 14.34 -5.23
CA GLU A 145 -10.66 13.76 -4.28
C GLU A 145 -11.76 12.94 -4.99
N GLU A 146 -12.27 13.48 -6.10
CA GLU A 146 -13.27 12.81 -6.93
C GLU A 146 -12.75 11.47 -7.51
N GLU A 147 -11.50 11.45 -7.97
CA GLU A 147 -10.87 10.24 -8.52
C GLU A 147 -10.63 9.19 -7.43
N LEU A 148 -10.19 9.62 -6.24
CA LEU A 148 -10.05 8.73 -5.07
C LEU A 148 -11.40 8.16 -4.62
N ARG A 149 -12.45 8.98 -4.67
CA ARG A 149 -13.82 8.52 -4.38
C ARG A 149 -14.29 7.47 -5.38
N ILE A 150 -14.08 7.70 -6.68
CA ILE A 150 -14.40 6.71 -7.73
C ILE A 150 -13.69 5.38 -7.45
N ILE A 151 -12.39 5.40 -7.11
CA ILE A 151 -11.65 4.18 -6.78
C ILE A 151 -12.28 3.47 -5.58
N GLY A 152 -12.55 4.20 -4.49
CA GLY A 152 -13.12 3.63 -3.28
C GLY A 152 -14.53 3.05 -3.47
N GLU A 153 -15.41 3.78 -4.19
CA GLU A 153 -16.77 3.32 -4.48
C GLU A 153 -16.77 2.05 -5.35
N LEU A 154 -15.96 2.02 -6.39
CA LEU A 154 -15.85 0.86 -7.25
C LEU A 154 -15.18 -0.32 -6.55
N ALA A 155 -14.13 -0.08 -5.77
CA ALA A 155 -13.50 -1.13 -4.98
C ALA A 155 -14.49 -1.78 -4.00
N THR A 156 -15.32 -0.96 -3.34
CA THR A 156 -16.38 -1.44 -2.44
C THR A 156 -17.45 -2.23 -3.21
N LEU A 157 -17.91 -1.71 -4.35
CA LEU A 157 -18.96 -2.35 -5.16
C LEU A 157 -18.53 -3.72 -5.69
N TYR A 158 -17.27 -3.86 -6.08
CA TYR A 158 -16.72 -5.10 -6.66
C TYR A 158 -15.95 -5.96 -5.65
N ASP A 159 -15.96 -5.58 -4.37
CA ASP A 159 -15.25 -6.28 -3.30
C ASP A 159 -13.76 -6.48 -3.64
N VAL A 160 -13.05 -5.38 -3.87
CA VAL A 160 -11.64 -5.34 -4.28
C VAL A 160 -10.83 -4.54 -3.25
N ILE A 161 -9.65 -5.03 -2.90
CA ILE A 161 -8.75 -4.37 -1.95
C ILE A 161 -8.07 -3.18 -2.64
N VAL A 162 -7.93 -2.06 -1.94
CA VAL A 162 -7.16 -0.91 -2.41
C VAL A 162 -5.83 -0.85 -1.67
N LEU A 163 -4.74 -0.80 -2.42
CA LEU A 163 -3.38 -0.62 -1.94
C LEU A 163 -2.90 0.77 -2.37
N GLU A 164 -2.72 1.66 -1.43
CA GLU A 164 -2.16 2.99 -1.69
C GLU A 164 -0.72 3.04 -1.19
N ASP A 165 0.21 3.30 -2.10
CA ASP A 165 1.64 3.49 -1.81
C ASP A 165 1.93 4.99 -1.67
N LEU A 166 2.18 5.45 -0.42
CA LEU A 166 2.35 6.85 -0.01
C LEU A 166 3.82 7.24 0.09
#